data_c457082338d4d9f4de474e5e2cfb6bac
#
_entry.id   c457082338d4d9f4de474e5e2cfb6bac
#
_cell.length_a   1.000
_cell.length_b   1.000
_cell.length_c   1.000
_cell.angle_alpha   90.00
_cell.angle_beta   90.00
_cell.angle_gamma   90.00
#
_symmetry.space_group_name_H-M   'P 1'
#
loop_
_entity.id
_entity.type
_entity.pdbx_description
1 polymer ?
#
loop_
_entity_poly.entity_id
_entity_poly.type
_entity_poly.pdbx_seq_one_letter_code
_entity_poly.pdbx_strand_id
1 'polypeptide(L)'
;GVENSSGPLGQGHVYAVGAAIAAKFLANRTGNPTFNKETIYAYISDGGIQEEISQGAGRVAGHLGLDNLIMFYDANDIQLSTETKEITTEDTAMKYRSWGWFVLEINGNDCQQIREALDAAKKEDKRPTLIIGKCIMGKGARQADNSSYENTCKTHGAPLGAEACKNTIINLGGDPENPFVIFDDVKDMYAKRAEELKQMAAERHAEEAAWAAANPEKAAQ
;
A
#
# COMPACT_ATOMS: atom_id res chain seq x y z
N GLY A 1 -8.99 -3.59 7.51
CA GLY A 1 -7.89 -4.54 7.66
C GLY A 1 -7.17 -4.79 6.36
N VAL A 2 -6.38 -5.81 6.32
CA VAL A 2 -5.79 -6.32 5.09
C VAL A 2 -6.69 -7.45 4.58
N GLU A 3 -7.37 -7.22 3.47
CA GLU A 3 -8.34 -8.17 2.91
C GLU A 3 -7.64 -9.29 2.15
N ASN A 4 -6.46 -9.00 1.56
CA ASN A 4 -5.69 -9.98 0.81
C ASN A 4 -4.19 -9.73 0.94
N SER A 5 -3.43 -10.81 1.05
CA SER A 5 -1.98 -10.83 1.03
C SER A 5 -1.53 -11.97 0.12
N SER A 6 -0.73 -11.67 -0.91
CA SER A 6 -0.35 -12.70 -1.89
C SER A 6 1.12 -13.08 -1.79
N GLY A 7 1.40 -14.38 -1.71
CA GLY A 7 2.73 -14.95 -1.86
C GLY A 7 3.22 -14.91 -3.31
N PRO A 8 2.41 -15.35 -4.30
CA PRO A 8 2.74 -15.18 -5.70
C PRO A 8 2.73 -13.69 -6.08
N LEU A 9 3.87 -13.18 -6.56
CA LEU A 9 4.03 -11.78 -6.95
C LEU A 9 3.06 -11.41 -8.08
N GLY A 10 2.58 -10.17 -8.06
CA GLY A 10 1.66 -9.61 -9.05
C GLY A 10 0.18 -9.91 -8.84
N GLN A 11 -0.18 -11.01 -8.20
CA GLN A 11 -1.60 -11.37 -8.01
C GLN A 11 -2.36 -10.34 -7.19
N GLY A 12 -1.75 -9.76 -6.15
CA GLY A 12 -2.38 -8.73 -5.32
C GLY A 12 -2.84 -7.51 -6.12
N HIS A 13 -2.12 -7.14 -7.17
CA HIS A 13 -2.53 -6.05 -8.07
C HIS A 13 -3.79 -6.39 -8.85
N VAL A 14 -3.86 -7.60 -9.38
CA VAL A 14 -5.04 -8.07 -10.13
C VAL A 14 -6.26 -8.06 -9.23
N TYR A 15 -6.12 -8.51 -7.98
CA TYR A 15 -7.19 -8.47 -6.98
C TYR A 15 -7.62 -7.04 -6.66
N ALA A 16 -6.65 -6.12 -6.47
CA ALA A 16 -6.94 -4.72 -6.21
C ALA A 16 -7.67 -4.04 -7.38
N VAL A 17 -7.23 -4.31 -8.62
CA VAL A 17 -7.90 -3.80 -9.83
C VAL A 17 -9.31 -4.40 -9.94
N GLY A 18 -9.46 -5.71 -9.71
CA GLY A 18 -10.77 -6.38 -9.68
C GLY A 18 -11.71 -5.79 -8.64
N ALA A 19 -11.22 -5.54 -7.43
CA ALA A 19 -11.99 -4.91 -6.35
C ALA A 19 -12.41 -3.47 -6.70
N ALA A 20 -11.50 -2.68 -7.29
CA ALA A 20 -11.80 -1.32 -7.73
C ALA A 20 -12.89 -1.28 -8.83
N ILE A 21 -12.84 -2.21 -9.79
CA ILE A 21 -13.88 -2.39 -10.80
C ILE A 21 -15.21 -2.78 -10.16
N ALA A 22 -15.19 -3.77 -9.25
CA ALA A 22 -16.38 -4.25 -8.58
C ALA A 22 -17.08 -3.15 -7.77
N ALA A 23 -16.33 -2.34 -7.00
CA ALA A 23 -16.87 -1.23 -6.25
C ALA A 23 -17.57 -0.21 -7.16
N LYS A 24 -16.92 0.21 -8.26
CA LYS A 24 -17.54 1.11 -9.25
C LYS A 24 -18.76 0.50 -9.94
N PHE A 25 -18.69 -0.79 -10.29
CA PHE A 25 -19.83 -1.49 -10.89
C PHE A 25 -21.03 -1.53 -9.94
N LEU A 26 -20.80 -1.90 -8.68
CA LEU A 26 -21.85 -1.95 -7.65
C LEU A 26 -22.42 -0.55 -7.36
N ALA A 27 -21.57 0.47 -7.25
CA ALA A 27 -21.99 1.85 -7.10
C ALA A 27 -22.96 2.29 -8.20
N ASN A 28 -22.59 2.05 -9.47
CA ASN A 28 -23.43 2.41 -10.61
C ASN A 28 -24.69 1.58 -10.72
N ARG A 29 -24.63 0.29 -10.44
CA ARG A 29 -25.77 -0.61 -10.51
C ARG A 29 -26.81 -0.35 -9.43
N THR A 30 -26.35 -0.18 -8.20
CA THR A 30 -27.24 -0.09 -7.02
C THR A 30 -27.57 1.35 -6.64
N GLY A 31 -26.65 2.28 -6.86
CA GLY A 31 -26.69 3.64 -6.33
C GLY A 31 -26.47 3.69 -4.81
N ASN A 32 -25.93 2.61 -4.22
CA ASN A 32 -25.59 2.59 -2.80
C ASN A 32 -24.38 3.50 -2.54
N PRO A 33 -24.52 4.51 -1.66
CA PRO A 33 -23.46 5.48 -1.42
C PRO A 33 -22.20 4.87 -0.77
N THR A 34 -22.30 3.73 -0.12
CA THR A 34 -21.17 3.03 0.50
C THR A 34 -20.13 2.65 -0.57
N PHE A 35 -20.57 2.10 -1.70
CA PHE A 35 -19.65 1.71 -2.79
C PHE A 35 -18.97 2.90 -3.47
N ASN A 36 -19.61 4.07 -3.52
CA ASN A 36 -19.01 5.30 -4.07
C ASN A 36 -17.86 5.84 -3.22
N LYS A 37 -17.83 5.50 -1.92
CA LYS A 37 -16.80 5.94 -0.97
C LYS A 37 -15.69 4.92 -0.80
N GLU A 38 -15.75 3.80 -1.51
CA GLU A 38 -14.78 2.72 -1.37
C GLU A 38 -13.50 3.04 -2.13
N THR A 39 -12.38 3.09 -1.41
CA THR A 39 -11.04 3.27 -1.97
C THR A 39 -10.25 1.99 -1.73
N ILE A 40 -9.68 1.46 -2.79
CA ILE A 40 -8.84 0.26 -2.76
C ILE A 40 -7.37 0.69 -2.67
N TYR A 41 -6.68 0.15 -1.69
CA TYR A 41 -5.23 0.36 -1.51
C TYR A 41 -4.48 -0.91 -1.84
N ALA A 42 -3.37 -0.79 -2.55
CA ALA A 42 -2.48 -1.89 -2.85
C ALA A 42 -1.03 -1.52 -2.55
N TYR A 43 -0.25 -2.49 -2.10
CA TYR A 43 1.19 -2.37 -1.90
C TYR A 43 1.92 -3.24 -2.91
N ILE A 44 3.02 -2.74 -3.48
CA ILE A 44 3.80 -3.47 -4.47
C ILE A 44 5.30 -3.27 -4.22
N SER A 45 6.06 -4.32 -4.51
CA SER A 45 7.53 -4.34 -4.43
C SER A 45 8.20 -4.28 -5.80
N ASP A 46 9.52 -4.17 -5.83
CA ASP A 46 10.33 -4.19 -7.06
C ASP A 46 10.08 -5.44 -7.91
N GLY A 47 10.05 -6.63 -7.31
CA GLY A 47 9.71 -7.86 -8.04
C GLY A 47 8.27 -7.88 -8.52
N GLY A 48 7.34 -7.44 -7.66
CA GLY A 48 5.91 -7.44 -7.98
C GLY A 48 5.55 -6.53 -9.16
N ILE A 49 6.17 -5.35 -9.27
CA ILE A 49 5.86 -4.40 -10.35
C ILE A 49 6.38 -4.86 -11.72
N GLN A 50 7.35 -5.75 -11.73
CA GLN A 50 7.91 -6.33 -12.97
C GLN A 50 7.07 -7.48 -13.53
N GLU A 51 6.21 -8.09 -12.72
CA GLU A 51 5.37 -9.19 -13.17
C GLU A 51 4.43 -8.76 -14.30
N GLU A 52 4.36 -9.55 -15.37
CA GLU A 52 3.51 -9.26 -16.54
C GLU A 52 2.03 -9.11 -16.17
N ILE A 53 1.57 -9.90 -15.20
CA ILE A 53 0.19 -9.82 -14.71
C ILE A 53 -0.08 -8.48 -14.00
N SER A 54 0.90 -7.94 -13.26
CA SER A 54 0.83 -6.60 -12.65
C SER A 54 0.74 -5.51 -13.71
N GLN A 55 1.56 -5.61 -14.74
CA GLN A 55 1.59 -4.65 -15.83
C GLN A 55 0.29 -4.70 -16.65
N GLY A 56 -0.22 -5.89 -16.91
CA GLY A 56 -1.53 -6.08 -17.55
C GLY A 56 -2.65 -5.42 -16.75
N ALA A 57 -2.70 -5.66 -15.44
CA ALA A 57 -3.66 -5.05 -14.53
C ALA A 57 -3.50 -3.51 -14.48
N GLY A 58 -2.26 -3.01 -14.44
CA GLY A 58 -1.96 -1.57 -14.47
C GLY A 58 -2.48 -0.88 -15.73
N ARG A 59 -2.30 -1.49 -16.89
CA ARG A 59 -2.86 -0.98 -18.16
C ARG A 59 -4.39 -0.91 -18.14
N VAL A 60 -5.03 -1.96 -17.64
CA VAL A 60 -6.50 -2.00 -17.52
C VAL A 60 -7.00 -0.92 -16.56
N ALA A 61 -6.37 -0.76 -15.40
CA ALA A 61 -6.75 0.25 -14.43
C ALA A 61 -6.65 1.67 -14.98
N GLY A 62 -5.55 1.98 -15.69
CA GLY A 62 -5.38 3.28 -16.34
C GLY A 62 -6.41 3.53 -17.44
N HIS A 63 -6.65 2.53 -18.30
CA HIS A 63 -7.66 2.62 -19.37
C HIS A 63 -9.07 2.87 -18.83
N LEU A 64 -9.43 2.21 -17.73
CA LEU A 64 -10.75 2.37 -17.10
C LEU A 64 -10.86 3.61 -16.21
N GLY A 65 -9.75 4.33 -15.95
CA GLY A 65 -9.74 5.49 -15.10
C GLY A 65 -10.19 5.19 -13.67
N LEU A 66 -9.64 4.11 -13.06
CA LEU A 66 -10.04 3.66 -11.72
C LEU A 66 -9.51 4.60 -10.62
N ASP A 67 -10.13 5.77 -10.46
CA ASP A 67 -9.79 6.80 -9.48
C ASP A 67 -9.90 6.32 -8.02
N ASN A 68 -10.63 5.24 -7.79
CA ASN A 68 -10.75 4.57 -6.49
C ASN A 68 -9.63 3.57 -6.18
N LEU A 69 -8.55 3.52 -6.98
CA LEU A 69 -7.38 2.68 -6.77
C LEU A 69 -6.15 3.51 -6.48
N ILE A 70 -5.54 3.29 -5.31
CA ILE A 70 -4.28 3.90 -4.89
C ILE A 70 -3.27 2.79 -4.64
N MET A 71 -2.16 2.80 -5.38
CA MET A 71 -1.07 1.85 -5.21
C MET A 71 0.17 2.55 -4.67
N PHE A 72 0.83 1.94 -3.68
CA PHE A 72 2.13 2.35 -3.20
C PHE A 72 3.18 1.34 -3.66
N TYR A 73 4.17 1.83 -4.40
CA TYR A 73 5.32 1.06 -4.83
C TYR A 73 6.50 1.35 -3.89
N ASP A 74 6.91 0.33 -3.13
CA ASP A 74 8.14 0.34 -2.35
C ASP A 74 9.32 0.11 -3.30
N ALA A 75 9.87 1.20 -3.80
CA ALA A 75 11.00 1.22 -4.73
C ALA A 75 12.31 1.25 -3.94
N ASN A 76 12.75 0.11 -3.46
CA ASN A 76 13.97 -0.03 -2.67
C ASN A 76 15.18 -0.53 -3.46
N ASP A 77 15.00 -0.86 -4.73
CA ASP A 77 16.00 -1.32 -5.70
C ASP A 77 16.65 -2.67 -5.38
N ILE A 78 16.19 -3.40 -4.38
CA ILE A 78 16.75 -4.68 -3.97
C ILE A 78 15.76 -5.81 -4.21
N GLN A 79 16.22 -6.86 -4.84
CA GLN A 79 15.48 -8.09 -5.06
C GLN A 79 16.14 -9.25 -4.30
N LEU A 80 15.60 -10.46 -4.42
CA LEU A 80 16.06 -11.63 -3.67
C LEU A 80 17.57 -11.88 -3.83
N SER A 81 18.12 -11.70 -5.01
CA SER A 81 19.52 -12.05 -5.32
C SER A 81 20.32 -10.95 -6.01
N THR A 82 19.69 -9.82 -6.37
CA THR A 82 20.36 -8.78 -7.15
C THR A 82 19.68 -7.42 -6.97
N GLU A 83 20.30 -6.37 -7.52
CA GLU A 83 19.71 -5.04 -7.60
C GLU A 83 18.78 -4.93 -8.83
N THR A 84 17.72 -4.13 -8.73
CA THR A 84 16.73 -3.94 -9.80
C THR A 84 17.39 -3.47 -11.11
N LYS A 85 18.38 -2.60 -11.04
CA LYS A 85 19.12 -2.08 -12.22
C LYS A 85 19.84 -3.15 -13.06
N GLU A 86 20.11 -4.32 -12.47
CA GLU A 86 20.74 -5.45 -13.18
C GLU A 86 19.74 -6.27 -13.99
N ILE A 87 18.45 -6.11 -13.69
CA ILE A 87 17.35 -6.87 -14.31
C ILE A 87 16.59 -6.03 -15.32
N THR A 88 16.34 -4.75 -15.03
CA THR A 88 15.55 -3.88 -15.88
C THR A 88 16.12 -2.46 -15.93
N THR A 89 15.91 -1.81 -17.08
CA THR A 89 16.19 -0.39 -17.31
C THR A 89 14.91 0.44 -17.49
N GLU A 90 13.76 -0.13 -17.16
CA GLU A 90 12.48 0.54 -17.34
C GLU A 90 12.30 1.72 -16.39
N ASP A 91 11.78 2.83 -16.92
CA ASP A 91 11.26 3.93 -16.12
C ASP A 91 9.82 3.64 -15.74
N THR A 92 9.62 3.15 -14.52
CA THR A 92 8.30 2.80 -14.00
C THR A 92 7.36 3.99 -13.94
N ALA A 93 7.85 5.18 -13.58
CA ALA A 93 7.04 6.39 -13.51
C ALA A 93 6.52 6.78 -14.90
N MET A 94 7.40 6.80 -15.90
CA MET A 94 7.03 7.09 -17.28
C MET A 94 6.06 6.04 -17.82
N LYS A 95 6.30 4.76 -17.55
CA LYS A 95 5.46 3.64 -17.97
C LYS A 95 4.02 3.80 -17.46
N TYR A 96 3.84 4.01 -16.17
CA TYR A 96 2.52 4.18 -15.57
C TYR A 96 1.83 5.49 -16.03
N ARG A 97 2.58 6.59 -16.18
CA ARG A 97 2.06 7.84 -16.78
C ARG A 97 1.51 7.60 -18.19
N SER A 98 2.21 6.81 -19.01
CA SER A 98 1.75 6.45 -20.36
C SER A 98 0.47 5.62 -20.38
N TRP A 99 0.19 4.87 -19.32
CA TRP A 99 -1.06 4.13 -19.14
C TRP A 99 -2.20 4.97 -18.57
N GLY A 100 -1.98 6.25 -18.29
CA GLY A 100 -3.00 7.17 -17.79
C GLY A 100 -3.11 7.23 -16.26
N TRP A 101 -2.09 6.80 -15.53
CA TRP A 101 -2.05 6.92 -14.08
C TRP A 101 -1.60 8.31 -13.62
N PHE A 102 -2.10 8.75 -12.48
CA PHE A 102 -1.51 9.82 -11.71
C PHE A 102 -0.33 9.26 -10.91
N VAL A 103 0.89 9.76 -11.18
CA VAL A 103 2.11 9.22 -10.58
C VAL A 103 2.79 10.26 -9.73
N LEU A 104 3.03 9.91 -8.47
CA LEU A 104 3.75 10.70 -7.48
C LEU A 104 5.05 9.98 -7.11
N GLU A 105 6.15 10.71 -7.05
CA GLU A 105 7.47 10.21 -6.67
C GLU A 105 7.90 10.91 -5.37
N ILE A 106 8.20 10.13 -4.34
CA ILE A 106 8.47 10.63 -2.98
C ILE A 106 9.63 9.88 -2.33
N ASN A 107 10.16 10.44 -1.25
CA ASN A 107 10.95 9.69 -0.30
C ASN A 107 10.01 8.80 0.54
N GLY A 108 10.02 7.48 0.28
CA GLY A 108 9.16 6.50 0.94
C GLY A 108 9.51 6.24 2.41
N ASN A 109 10.59 6.85 2.92
CA ASN A 109 10.94 6.84 4.34
C ASN A 109 10.59 8.16 5.06
N ASP A 110 9.95 9.11 4.36
CA ASP A 110 9.49 10.38 4.92
C ASP A 110 7.98 10.36 5.17
N CYS A 111 7.58 10.29 6.43
CA CYS A 111 6.16 10.22 6.82
C CYS A 111 5.35 11.43 6.34
N GLN A 112 5.97 12.62 6.24
CA GLN A 112 5.27 13.81 5.78
C GLN A 112 4.97 13.72 4.28
N GLN A 113 5.97 13.34 3.47
CA GLN A 113 5.78 13.15 2.03
C GLN A 113 4.75 12.04 1.73
N ILE A 114 4.75 10.95 2.52
CA ILE A 114 3.73 9.89 2.40
C ILE A 114 2.33 10.44 2.65
N ARG A 115 2.13 11.26 3.71
CA ARG A 115 0.82 11.87 4.01
C ARG A 115 0.37 12.80 2.88
N GLU A 116 1.25 13.66 2.40
CA GLU A 116 0.96 14.59 1.31
C GLU A 116 0.60 13.87 0.01
N ALA A 117 1.32 12.80 -0.31
CA ALA A 117 1.02 11.96 -1.47
C ALA A 117 -0.33 11.24 -1.35
N LEU A 118 -0.66 10.69 -0.18
CA LEU A 118 -1.96 10.07 0.07
C LEU A 118 -3.10 11.10 0.01
N ASP A 119 -2.89 12.30 0.52
CA ASP A 119 -3.89 13.38 0.44
C ASP A 119 -4.09 13.88 -1.00
N ALA A 120 -3.03 13.92 -1.81
CA ALA A 120 -3.13 14.21 -3.23
C ALA A 120 -3.86 13.09 -3.99
N ALA A 121 -3.54 11.82 -3.69
CA ALA A 121 -4.18 10.66 -4.28
C ALA A 121 -5.69 10.61 -4.01
N LYS A 122 -6.13 10.95 -2.79
CA LYS A 122 -7.55 11.01 -2.43
C LYS A 122 -8.33 12.13 -3.13
N LYS A 123 -7.64 13.13 -3.67
CA LYS A 123 -8.24 14.25 -4.43
C LYS A 123 -8.27 13.99 -5.94
N GLU A 124 -7.54 13.01 -6.42
CA GLU A 124 -7.57 12.61 -7.84
C GLU A 124 -8.86 11.84 -8.09
N ASP A 125 -9.70 12.35 -8.99
CA ASP A 125 -11.07 11.86 -9.25
C ASP A 125 -11.26 11.31 -10.68
N LYS A 126 -10.16 11.07 -11.40
CA LYS A 126 -10.21 10.62 -12.81
C LYS A 126 -9.32 9.44 -13.12
N ARG A 127 -8.27 9.25 -12.36
CA ARG A 127 -7.20 8.30 -12.68
C ARG A 127 -6.81 7.48 -11.46
N PRO A 128 -6.38 6.22 -11.64
CA PRO A 128 -5.71 5.50 -10.56
C PRO A 128 -4.40 6.20 -10.19
N THR A 129 -4.01 6.12 -8.93
CA THR A 129 -2.78 6.75 -8.41
C THR A 129 -1.72 5.71 -8.12
N LEU A 130 -0.50 5.95 -8.62
CA LEU A 130 0.72 5.25 -8.21
C LEU A 130 1.61 6.20 -7.40
N ILE A 131 1.89 5.85 -6.15
CA ILE A 131 2.87 6.53 -5.31
C ILE A 131 4.15 5.69 -5.34
N ILE A 132 5.21 6.21 -5.94
CA ILE A 132 6.53 5.58 -5.97
C ILE A 132 7.32 6.11 -4.78
N GLY A 133 7.43 5.32 -3.73
CA GLY A 133 8.20 5.64 -2.54
C GLY A 133 9.62 5.09 -2.66
N LYS A 134 10.61 5.96 -2.84
CA LYS A 134 12.01 5.53 -2.79
C LYS A 134 12.37 5.17 -1.36
N CYS A 135 12.60 3.88 -1.12
CA CYS A 135 12.84 3.32 0.21
C CYS A 135 14.25 2.77 0.34
N ILE A 136 14.64 2.48 1.58
CA ILE A 136 15.90 1.84 1.93
C ILE A 136 15.59 0.40 2.34
N MET A 137 16.09 -0.59 1.58
CA MET A 137 15.97 -1.99 1.96
C MET A 137 16.64 -2.22 3.32
N GLY A 138 15.89 -2.84 4.26
CA GLY A 138 16.40 -3.13 5.59
C GLY A 138 16.81 -1.88 6.37
N LYS A 139 16.05 -0.77 6.24
CA LYS A 139 16.35 0.50 6.91
C LYS A 139 16.63 0.29 8.40
N GLY A 140 17.78 0.77 8.86
CA GLY A 140 18.23 0.64 10.24
C GLY A 140 18.89 -0.69 10.58
N ALA A 141 18.91 -1.66 9.65
CA ALA A 141 19.54 -2.96 9.91
C ALA A 141 21.04 -2.85 10.16
N ARG A 142 21.52 -3.63 11.14
CA ARG A 142 22.94 -3.71 11.54
C ARG A 142 23.44 -5.15 11.46
N GLN A 143 24.71 -5.30 11.14
CA GLN A 143 25.42 -6.58 11.22
C GLN A 143 25.85 -6.92 12.65
N ALA A 144 26.40 -8.11 12.87
CA ALA A 144 26.89 -8.52 14.18
C ALA A 144 28.06 -7.63 14.68
N ASP A 145 28.85 -7.05 13.79
CA ASP A 145 29.92 -6.08 14.08
C ASP A 145 29.42 -4.63 14.18
N ASN A 146 28.09 -4.43 14.17
CA ASN A 146 27.42 -3.14 14.20
C ASN A 146 27.61 -2.26 12.93
N SER A 147 28.21 -2.77 11.87
CA SER A 147 28.24 -2.08 10.58
C SER A 147 26.84 -2.05 9.92
N SER A 148 26.61 -1.16 8.95
CA SER A 148 25.32 -1.09 8.24
C SER A 148 25.05 -2.36 7.44
N TYR A 149 23.79 -2.80 7.46
CA TYR A 149 23.30 -3.93 6.67
C TYR A 149 22.26 -3.50 5.63
N GLU A 150 22.00 -2.19 5.54
CA GLU A 150 21.04 -1.59 4.61
C GLU A 150 21.45 -1.83 3.15
N ASN A 151 20.46 -1.83 2.25
CA ASN A 151 20.63 -1.96 0.81
C ASN A 151 21.43 -3.19 0.38
N THR A 152 21.22 -4.31 1.06
CA THR A 152 21.84 -5.58 0.69
C THR A 152 20.78 -6.64 0.40
N CYS A 153 21.04 -7.52 -0.59
CA CYS A 153 20.14 -8.65 -0.88
C CYS A 153 20.00 -9.60 0.31
N LYS A 154 20.96 -9.62 1.24
CA LYS A 154 20.91 -10.44 2.44
C LYS A 154 19.83 -10.01 3.43
N THR A 155 19.41 -8.74 3.42
CA THR A 155 18.28 -8.27 4.24
C THR A 155 16.91 -8.56 3.60
N HIS A 156 16.90 -9.07 2.37
CA HIS A 156 15.69 -9.46 1.67
C HIS A 156 15.27 -10.89 2.06
N GLY A 157 14.54 -11.00 3.17
CA GLY A 157 13.94 -12.28 3.60
C GLY A 157 14.84 -13.26 4.37
N ALA A 158 16.13 -12.94 4.59
CA ALA A 158 16.99 -13.74 5.44
C ALA A 158 16.92 -13.27 6.91
N PRO A 159 16.94 -14.17 7.91
CA PRO A 159 17.00 -13.77 9.31
C PRO A 159 18.35 -13.11 9.61
N LEU A 160 18.34 -12.03 10.38
CA LEU A 160 19.54 -11.24 10.71
C LEU A 160 20.54 -12.04 11.59
N GLY A 161 20.06 -13.00 12.38
CA GLY A 161 20.83 -13.65 13.44
C GLY A 161 20.77 -12.85 14.76
N ALA A 162 21.09 -13.52 15.88
CA ALA A 162 20.82 -12.98 17.22
C ALA A 162 21.51 -11.64 17.50
N GLU A 163 22.82 -11.54 17.24
CA GLU A 163 23.59 -10.32 17.54
C GLU A 163 23.23 -9.17 16.59
N ALA A 164 23.07 -9.45 15.31
CA ALA A 164 22.64 -8.45 14.32
C ALA A 164 21.22 -7.96 14.60
N CYS A 165 20.31 -8.84 15.03
CA CYS A 165 18.96 -8.46 15.46
C CYS A 165 18.99 -7.52 16.67
N LYS A 166 19.79 -7.85 17.69
CA LYS A 166 20.00 -7.01 18.88
C LYS A 166 20.53 -5.63 18.49
N ASN A 167 21.57 -5.58 17.67
CA ASN A 167 22.17 -4.32 17.21
C ASN A 167 21.17 -3.49 16.40
N THR A 168 20.34 -4.13 15.58
CA THR A 168 19.28 -3.47 14.82
C THR A 168 18.22 -2.87 15.72
N ILE A 169 17.74 -3.59 16.73
CA ILE A 169 16.76 -3.10 17.70
C ILE A 169 17.29 -1.85 18.41
N ILE A 170 18.52 -1.91 18.90
CA ILE A 170 19.19 -0.77 19.57
C ILE A 170 19.32 0.42 18.61
N ASN A 171 19.76 0.18 17.38
CA ASN A 171 19.91 1.23 16.37
C ASN A 171 18.58 1.92 16.02
N LEU A 172 17.47 1.20 16.12
CA LEU A 172 16.12 1.72 15.89
C LEU A 172 15.50 2.34 17.15
N GLY A 173 16.24 2.43 18.25
CA GLY A 173 15.77 3.03 19.52
C GLY A 173 14.92 2.09 20.39
N GLY A 174 14.90 0.79 20.08
CA GLY A 174 14.19 -0.21 20.86
C GLY A 174 15.04 -0.84 21.95
N ASP A 175 14.41 -1.70 22.77
CA ASP A 175 15.04 -2.48 23.81
C ASP A 175 15.09 -3.97 23.38
N PRO A 176 16.28 -4.56 23.18
CA PRO A 176 16.40 -5.94 22.76
C PRO A 176 15.90 -6.96 23.82
N GLU A 177 15.84 -6.57 25.11
CA GLU A 177 15.26 -7.40 26.17
C GLU A 177 13.72 -7.36 26.15
N ASN A 178 13.13 -6.34 25.52
CA ASN A 178 11.68 -6.19 25.33
C ASN A 178 11.33 -5.75 23.90
N PRO A 179 11.62 -6.57 22.87
CA PRO A 179 11.55 -6.18 21.48
C PRO A 179 10.11 -5.94 20.95
N PHE A 180 9.10 -6.35 21.72
CA PHE A 180 7.69 -6.21 21.34
C PHE A 180 6.94 -5.09 22.10
N VAL A 181 7.69 -4.22 22.79
CA VAL A 181 7.07 -3.08 23.49
C VAL A 181 6.35 -2.16 22.49
N ILE A 182 5.14 -1.76 22.82
CA ILE A 182 4.42 -0.71 22.11
C ILE A 182 4.56 0.56 22.93
N PHE A 183 5.19 1.59 22.38
CA PHE A 183 5.38 2.88 23.06
C PHE A 183 4.05 3.56 23.38
N ASP A 184 3.98 4.35 24.45
CA ASP A 184 2.72 4.91 24.94
C ASP A 184 2.12 5.93 23.97
N ASP A 185 2.95 6.77 23.34
CA ASP A 185 2.52 7.70 22.30
C ASP A 185 1.90 6.98 21.09
N VAL A 186 2.41 5.79 20.73
CA VAL A 186 1.84 4.95 19.68
C VAL A 186 0.49 4.38 20.11
N LYS A 187 0.36 3.92 21.38
CA LYS A 187 -0.93 3.44 21.94
C LYS A 187 -1.99 4.54 21.89
N ASP A 188 -1.61 5.77 22.33
CA ASP A 188 -2.51 6.92 22.36
C ASP A 188 -2.96 7.32 20.94
N MET A 189 -2.03 7.33 19.99
CA MET A 189 -2.33 7.59 18.57
C MET A 189 -3.33 6.60 18.00
N TYR A 190 -3.11 5.30 18.23
CA TYR A 190 -4.02 4.26 17.75
C TYR A 190 -5.36 4.26 18.48
N ALA A 191 -5.40 4.53 19.79
CA ALA A 191 -6.64 4.66 20.55
C ALA A 191 -7.52 5.80 20.01
N LYS A 192 -6.92 6.98 19.79
CA LYS A 192 -7.62 8.10 19.16
C LYS A 192 -8.16 7.75 17.77
N ARG A 193 -7.33 7.11 16.94
CA ARG A 193 -7.74 6.71 15.60
C ARG A 193 -8.86 5.66 15.62
N ALA A 194 -8.85 4.75 16.58
CA ALA A 194 -9.89 3.75 16.74
C ALA A 194 -11.27 4.37 17.01
N GLU A 195 -11.33 5.43 17.85
CA GLU A 195 -12.60 6.14 18.10
C GLU A 195 -13.09 6.87 16.84
N GLU A 196 -12.22 7.53 16.08
CA GLU A 196 -12.57 8.15 14.80
C GLU A 196 -13.13 7.12 13.81
N LEU A 197 -12.51 5.93 13.72
CA LEU A 197 -12.95 4.86 12.83
C LEU A 197 -14.29 4.25 13.26
N LYS A 198 -14.54 4.11 14.57
CA LYS A 198 -15.85 3.66 15.08
C LYS A 198 -16.96 4.62 14.69
N GLN A 199 -16.72 5.92 14.80
CA GLN A 199 -17.71 6.94 14.39
C GLN A 199 -17.96 6.85 12.88
N MET A 200 -16.90 6.81 12.06
CA MET A 200 -17.03 6.66 10.59
C MET A 200 -17.78 5.40 10.19
N ALA A 201 -17.55 4.27 10.89
CA ALA A 201 -18.27 3.02 10.63
C ALA A 201 -19.76 3.15 10.98
N ALA A 202 -20.08 3.77 12.12
CA ALA A 202 -21.47 4.01 12.51
C ALA A 202 -22.21 4.89 11.50
N GLU A 203 -21.58 5.96 11.01
CA GLU A 203 -22.14 6.84 9.98
C GLU A 203 -22.40 6.09 8.66
N ARG A 204 -21.44 5.27 8.21
CA ARG A 204 -21.60 4.45 6.99
C ARG A 204 -22.71 3.43 7.12
N HIS A 205 -22.81 2.73 8.27
CA HIS A 205 -23.92 1.79 8.51
C HIS A 205 -25.27 2.49 8.52
N ALA A 206 -25.36 3.70 9.08
CA ALA A 206 -26.59 4.48 9.06
C ALA A 206 -26.98 4.91 7.64
N GLU A 207 -26.03 5.35 6.82
CA GLU A 207 -26.26 5.69 5.41
C GLU A 207 -26.73 4.46 4.62
N GLU A 208 -26.11 3.30 4.83
CA GLU A 208 -26.48 2.05 4.16
C GLU A 208 -27.88 1.60 4.56
N ALA A 209 -28.21 1.66 5.86
CA ALA A 209 -29.54 1.33 6.34
C ALA A 209 -30.62 2.28 5.76
N ALA A 210 -30.34 3.57 5.67
CA ALA A 210 -31.24 4.54 5.07
C ALA A 210 -31.42 4.28 3.57
N TRP A 211 -30.34 3.96 2.86
CA TRP A 211 -30.41 3.59 1.44
C TRP A 211 -31.22 2.30 1.24
N ALA A 212 -30.99 1.27 2.05
CA ALA A 212 -31.71 0.01 1.97
C ALA A 212 -33.23 0.19 2.21
N ALA A 213 -33.60 1.00 3.19
CA ALA A 213 -34.99 1.34 3.46
C ALA A 213 -35.69 2.07 2.31
N ALA A 214 -34.95 2.95 1.61
CA ALA A 214 -35.43 3.69 0.45
C ALA A 214 -35.44 2.86 -0.86
N ASN A 215 -34.67 1.75 -0.91
CA ASN A 215 -34.49 0.93 -2.11
C ASN A 215 -34.63 -0.57 -1.82
N PRO A 216 -35.77 -1.06 -1.27
CA PRO A 216 -35.88 -2.43 -0.78
C PRO A 216 -35.66 -3.51 -1.84
N GLU A 217 -36.06 -3.26 -3.09
CA GLU A 217 -35.84 -4.21 -4.19
C GLU A 217 -34.37 -4.36 -4.58
N LYS A 218 -33.63 -3.24 -4.55
CA LYS A 218 -32.18 -3.26 -4.83
C LYS A 218 -31.38 -3.82 -3.66
N ALA A 219 -31.82 -3.56 -2.44
CA ALA A 219 -31.16 -4.07 -1.23
C ALA A 219 -31.34 -5.60 -1.07
N ALA A 220 -32.35 -6.20 -1.70
CA ALA A 220 -32.59 -7.64 -1.69
C ALA A 220 -31.82 -8.42 -2.76
N GLN A 221 -31.14 -7.76 -3.70
CA GLN A 221 -30.27 -8.35 -4.73
C GLN A 221 -28.85 -8.60 -4.22
#